data_bd4721450c9389c87f9377c4c38ddcdd
#
_entry.id   bd4721450c9389c87f9377c4c38ddcdd
#
_cell.length_a   1.000
_cell.length_b   1.000
_cell.length_c   1.000
_cell.angle_alpha   90.00
_cell.angle_beta   90.00
_cell.angle_gamma   90.00
#
_symmetry.space_group_name_H-M   'P 1'
#
loop_
_entity.id
_entity.type
_entity.pdbx_description
1 polymer ?
#
loop_
_entity_poly.entity_id
_entity_poly.type
_entity_poly.pdbx_seq_one_letter_code
_entity_poly.pdbx_strand_id
1 'polypeptide(L)'
;NKDYFNEIVYNPGGLSAYIGEFFTQFYHLNHFGGWILGAGVGLTGILYRNLICHWKIGGNVSWELIPITSLVFFYLNPNASLGLIFGLLITLLLARITLHEKEGKRKRLLILINLPICYFFTGIGCYLYLILIFLDEIFSKKKHSFLAWILYTLVTILLPILTYYKFDINETQAWIGIACFITQDLLHPLGIVIASFLMSPLLAYGTYHLLQRLTDKKRFALNLLMAFFAIGIILSQLKNEDERLYQLHYLITHEKWDEAITFMQKKPVQNVLMSSYTSIALLHQQRLSKELFSYFQVAHVNEFWSSNHLLNYLTAETYFQLDMLYAATVSYTHLRAHE
;
A
#
# COMPACT_ATOMS: atom_id res chain seq x y z
N ASN A 1 -6.62 -11.78 -18.40
CA ASN A 1 -5.84 -12.30 -19.50
C ASN A 1 -4.97 -13.45 -18.99
N LYS A 2 -5.00 -14.62 -19.67
CA LYS A 2 -4.28 -15.83 -19.24
C LYS A 2 -2.76 -15.65 -19.32
N ASP A 3 -2.29 -14.90 -20.31
CA ASP A 3 -0.86 -14.67 -20.51
C ASP A 3 -0.31 -13.77 -19.42
N TYR A 4 -1.01 -12.71 -19.07
CA TYR A 4 -0.68 -11.82 -17.96
C TYR A 4 -0.67 -12.55 -16.60
N PHE A 5 -1.65 -13.43 -16.35
CA PHE A 5 -1.66 -14.27 -15.15
C PHE A 5 -0.42 -15.16 -15.08
N ASN A 6 -0.05 -15.81 -16.17
CA ASN A 6 1.12 -16.69 -16.22
C ASN A 6 2.43 -15.90 -15.99
N GLU A 7 2.53 -14.68 -16.50
CA GLU A 7 3.69 -13.81 -16.33
C GLU A 7 3.88 -13.37 -14.88
N ILE A 8 2.80 -13.00 -14.20
CA ILE A 8 2.86 -12.46 -12.84
C ILE A 8 2.96 -13.55 -11.76
N VAL A 9 2.26 -14.67 -11.91
CA VAL A 9 2.14 -15.69 -10.85
C VAL A 9 3.47 -16.34 -10.49
N TYR A 10 4.40 -16.42 -11.42
CA TYR A 10 5.73 -16.98 -11.15
C TYR A 10 6.65 -16.04 -10.36
N ASN A 11 6.30 -14.77 -10.27
CA ASN A 11 7.08 -13.78 -9.53
C ASN A 11 6.72 -13.78 -8.04
N PRO A 12 7.67 -13.46 -7.14
CA PRO A 12 7.38 -13.33 -5.72
C PRO A 12 6.28 -12.30 -5.46
N GLY A 13 5.27 -12.67 -4.68
CA GLY A 13 4.11 -11.82 -4.43
C GLY A 13 3.15 -11.67 -5.61
N GLY A 14 3.34 -12.41 -6.70
CA GLY A 14 2.56 -12.26 -7.93
C GLY A 14 1.08 -12.54 -7.75
N LEU A 15 0.71 -13.50 -6.92
CA LEU A 15 -0.72 -13.79 -6.71
C LEU A 15 -1.44 -12.64 -5.99
N SER A 16 -0.83 -12.06 -4.95
CA SER A 16 -1.45 -10.93 -4.25
C SER A 16 -1.49 -9.68 -5.13
N ALA A 17 -0.48 -9.46 -5.99
CA ALA A 17 -0.49 -8.41 -7.00
C ALA A 17 -1.65 -8.61 -7.97
N TYR A 18 -1.77 -9.79 -8.56
CA TYR A 18 -2.87 -10.12 -9.49
C TYR A 18 -4.26 -9.92 -8.88
N ILE A 19 -4.45 -10.37 -7.63
CA ILE A 19 -5.73 -10.15 -6.91
C ILE A 19 -5.95 -8.65 -6.71
N GLY A 20 -4.93 -7.89 -6.31
CA GLY A 20 -5.00 -6.45 -6.15
C GLY A 20 -5.44 -5.75 -7.43
N GLU A 21 -4.80 -6.06 -8.56
CA GLU A 21 -5.13 -5.48 -9.87
C GLU A 21 -6.52 -5.91 -10.38
N PHE A 22 -6.93 -7.15 -10.10
CA PHE A 22 -8.29 -7.57 -10.39
C PHE A 22 -9.32 -6.67 -9.68
N PHE A 23 -9.10 -6.33 -8.41
CA PHE A 23 -10.01 -5.46 -7.68
C PHE A 23 -9.92 -4.00 -8.09
N THR A 24 -8.78 -3.51 -8.59
CA THR A 24 -8.68 -2.13 -9.11
C THR A 24 -9.54 -1.88 -10.34
N GLN A 25 -9.85 -2.93 -11.12
CA GLN A 25 -10.77 -2.83 -12.26
C GLN A 25 -12.16 -2.32 -11.87
N PHE A 26 -12.57 -2.48 -10.62
CA PHE A 26 -13.86 -2.02 -10.12
C PHE A 26 -13.83 -0.58 -9.55
N TYR A 27 -12.70 0.11 -9.61
CA TYR A 27 -12.60 1.49 -9.11
C TYR A 27 -13.42 2.49 -9.92
N HIS A 28 -13.82 2.14 -11.14
CA HIS A 28 -14.75 2.94 -11.94
C HIS A 28 -16.17 3.01 -11.32
N LEU A 29 -16.51 2.10 -10.41
CA LEU A 29 -17.78 2.13 -9.68
C LEU A 29 -17.67 3.10 -8.50
N ASN A 30 -18.67 3.99 -8.37
CA ASN A 30 -18.69 5.01 -7.32
C ASN A 30 -18.45 4.41 -5.93
N HIS A 31 -17.46 4.93 -5.22
CA HIS A 31 -17.07 4.56 -3.85
C HIS A 31 -16.60 3.10 -3.65
N PHE A 32 -16.62 2.25 -4.69
CA PHE A 32 -16.29 0.83 -4.55
C PHE A 32 -14.82 0.62 -4.15
N GLY A 33 -13.89 1.42 -4.67
CA GLY A 33 -12.48 1.41 -4.25
C GLY A 33 -12.31 1.64 -2.75
N GLY A 34 -13.04 2.61 -2.19
CA GLY A 34 -13.04 2.88 -0.75
C GLY A 34 -13.60 1.73 0.08
N TRP A 35 -14.62 1.03 -0.42
CA TRP A 35 -15.17 -0.16 0.24
C TRP A 35 -14.19 -1.34 0.25
N ILE A 36 -13.52 -1.61 -0.87
CA ILE A 36 -12.50 -2.67 -0.96
C ILE A 36 -11.35 -2.38 0.01
N LEU A 37 -10.82 -1.15 -0.05
CA LEU A 37 -9.73 -0.72 0.81
C LEU A 37 -10.14 -0.80 2.29
N GLY A 38 -11.28 -0.24 2.65
CA GLY A 38 -11.80 -0.25 4.02
C GLY A 38 -12.05 -1.68 4.54
N ALA A 39 -12.63 -2.56 3.72
CA ALA A 39 -12.82 -3.96 4.07
C ALA A 39 -11.47 -4.69 4.25
N GLY A 40 -10.50 -4.48 3.35
CA GLY A 40 -9.17 -5.08 3.43
C GLY A 40 -8.42 -4.65 4.69
N VAL A 41 -8.40 -3.35 4.98
CA VAL A 41 -7.78 -2.81 6.20
C VAL A 41 -8.50 -3.33 7.45
N GLY A 42 -9.83 -3.34 7.46
CA GLY A 42 -10.63 -3.84 8.58
C GLY A 42 -10.38 -5.33 8.85
N LEU A 43 -10.37 -6.17 7.81
CA LEU A 43 -10.05 -7.60 7.92
C LEU A 43 -8.62 -7.83 8.43
N THR A 44 -7.65 -7.06 7.94
CA THR A 44 -6.27 -7.10 8.43
C THR A 44 -6.22 -6.79 9.92
N GLY A 45 -6.94 -5.77 10.37
CA GLY A 45 -7.05 -5.42 11.79
C GLY A 45 -7.67 -6.52 12.64
N ILE A 46 -8.77 -7.14 12.17
CA ILE A 46 -9.43 -8.26 12.87
C ILE A 46 -8.50 -9.47 12.99
N LEU A 47 -7.82 -9.86 11.91
CA LEU A 47 -6.88 -10.98 11.93
C LEU A 47 -5.71 -10.70 12.87
N TYR A 48 -5.17 -9.50 12.82
CA TYR A 48 -4.06 -9.10 13.68
C TYR A 48 -4.46 -9.03 15.15
N ARG A 49 -5.64 -8.48 15.47
CA ARG A 49 -6.21 -8.52 16.82
C ARG A 49 -6.32 -9.95 17.35
N ASN A 50 -6.78 -10.89 16.51
CA ASN A 50 -6.89 -12.29 16.89
C ASN A 50 -5.52 -12.89 17.26
N LEU A 51 -4.42 -12.48 16.59
CA LEU A 51 -3.05 -12.89 16.93
C LEU A 51 -2.61 -12.33 18.30
N ILE A 52 -2.85 -11.05 18.55
CA ILE A 52 -2.53 -10.42 19.85
C ILE A 52 -3.31 -11.09 20.99
N CYS A 53 -4.59 -11.40 20.76
CA CYS A 53 -5.43 -12.11 21.72
C CYS A 53 -4.92 -13.55 21.98
N HIS A 54 -4.43 -14.22 20.93
CA HIS A 54 -3.82 -15.55 21.07
C HIS A 54 -2.64 -15.54 22.03
N TRP A 55 -1.79 -14.54 21.96
CA TRP A 55 -0.64 -14.38 22.86
C TRP A 55 -0.99 -13.93 24.28
N LYS A 56 -2.25 -13.53 24.52
CA LYS A 56 -2.76 -13.05 25.82
C LYS A 56 -1.99 -11.84 26.40
N ILE A 57 -1.36 -11.05 25.55
CA ILE A 57 -0.53 -9.91 25.93
C ILE A 57 -1.29 -8.56 25.83
N GLY A 58 -2.44 -8.52 25.17
CA GLY A 58 -3.10 -7.28 24.78
C GLY A 58 -3.85 -6.54 25.90
N GLY A 59 -4.18 -7.19 27.04
CA GLY A 59 -4.84 -6.55 28.16
C GLY A 59 -6.15 -5.82 27.82
N ASN A 60 -6.91 -6.23 26.79
CA ASN A 60 -8.12 -5.57 26.24
C ASN A 60 -7.87 -4.15 25.70
N VAL A 61 -6.64 -3.84 25.30
CA VAL A 61 -6.29 -2.60 24.59
C VAL A 61 -6.20 -2.90 23.09
N SER A 62 -6.64 -1.96 22.28
CA SER A 62 -6.72 -2.07 20.82
C SER A 62 -5.37 -1.79 20.13
N TRP A 63 -4.39 -2.64 20.39
CA TRP A 63 -3.03 -2.54 19.82
C TRP A 63 -3.00 -2.67 18.29
N GLU A 64 -4.02 -3.29 17.72
CA GLU A 64 -4.22 -3.38 16.26
C GLU A 64 -4.38 -2.02 15.59
N LEU A 65 -4.75 -0.97 16.32
CA LEU A 65 -4.88 0.38 15.76
C LEU A 65 -3.53 0.93 15.26
N ILE A 66 -2.40 0.52 15.84
CA ILE A 66 -1.08 0.98 15.42
C ILE A 66 -0.78 0.55 13.97
N PRO A 67 -0.79 -0.76 13.61
CA PRO A 67 -0.55 -1.17 12.24
C PRO A 67 -1.69 -0.77 11.28
N ILE A 68 -2.95 -0.70 11.73
CA ILE A 68 -4.05 -0.20 10.91
C ILE A 68 -3.80 1.25 10.50
N THR A 69 -3.41 2.11 11.46
CA THR A 69 -3.13 3.53 11.18
C THR A 69 -1.99 3.68 10.17
N SER A 70 -0.90 2.92 10.36
CA SER A 70 0.23 2.95 9.41
C SER A 70 -0.15 2.43 8.02
N LEU A 71 -1.03 1.42 7.96
CA LEU A 71 -1.52 0.87 6.69
C LEU A 71 -2.44 1.88 5.98
N VAL A 72 -3.34 2.55 6.69
CA VAL A 72 -4.15 3.64 6.11
C VAL A 72 -3.24 4.76 5.63
N PHE A 73 -2.23 5.15 6.42
CA PHE A 73 -1.23 6.15 6.02
C PHE A 73 -0.51 5.76 4.72
N PHE A 74 -0.13 4.49 4.56
CA PHE A 74 0.48 3.96 3.34
C PHE A 74 -0.44 4.15 2.13
N TYR A 75 -1.75 3.89 2.28
CA TYR A 75 -2.75 4.00 1.22
C TYR A 75 -3.25 5.44 0.96
N LEU A 76 -2.76 6.43 1.68
CA LEU A 76 -2.95 7.84 1.28
C LEU A 76 -2.08 8.19 0.06
N ASN A 77 -1.08 7.38 -0.26
CA ASN A 77 -0.34 7.53 -1.50
C ASN A 77 -1.09 6.83 -2.65
N PRO A 78 -1.44 7.54 -3.73
CA PRO A 78 -2.19 6.98 -4.85
C PRO A 78 -1.45 5.87 -5.60
N ASN A 79 -0.12 5.80 -5.48
CA ASN A 79 0.71 4.78 -6.12
C ASN A 79 0.76 3.47 -5.30
N ALA A 80 0.06 3.41 -4.15
CA ALA A 80 0.07 2.23 -3.30
C ALA A 80 -0.72 1.08 -3.92
N SER A 81 -0.07 -0.07 -4.14
CA SER A 81 -0.70 -1.25 -4.71
C SER A 81 -1.66 -1.93 -3.72
N LEU A 82 -2.86 -2.28 -4.16
CA LEU A 82 -3.80 -3.13 -3.39
C LEU A 82 -3.24 -4.52 -3.08
N GLY A 83 -2.28 -4.99 -3.87
CA GLY A 83 -1.62 -6.28 -3.66
C GLY A 83 -1.05 -6.44 -2.25
N LEU A 84 -0.54 -5.36 -1.65
CA LEU A 84 -0.01 -5.39 -0.28
C LEU A 84 -1.07 -5.80 0.76
N ILE A 85 -2.31 -5.28 0.68
CA ILE A 85 -3.39 -5.68 1.60
C ILE A 85 -3.68 -7.17 1.48
N PHE A 86 -3.85 -7.68 0.26
CA PHE A 86 -4.10 -9.11 0.05
C PHE A 86 -2.92 -9.96 0.50
N GLY A 87 -1.69 -9.51 0.27
CA GLY A 87 -0.48 -10.13 0.78
C GLY A 87 -0.47 -10.20 2.32
N LEU A 88 -0.78 -9.11 3.00
CA LEU A 88 -0.88 -9.08 4.46
C LEU A 88 -1.99 -9.98 4.99
N LEU A 89 -3.17 -10.00 4.36
CA LEU A 89 -4.27 -10.87 4.74
C LEU A 89 -3.87 -12.35 4.66
N ILE A 90 -3.26 -12.77 3.56
CA ILE A 90 -2.77 -14.15 3.38
C ILE A 90 -1.69 -14.48 4.42
N THR A 91 -0.75 -13.58 4.63
CA THR A 91 0.32 -13.74 5.64
C THR A 91 -0.25 -13.94 7.04
N LEU A 92 -1.19 -13.11 7.46
CA LEU A 92 -1.81 -13.21 8.78
C LEU A 92 -2.69 -14.46 8.92
N LEU A 93 -3.36 -14.89 7.86
CA LEU A 93 -4.12 -16.14 7.83
C LEU A 93 -3.20 -17.36 7.99
N LEU A 94 -2.10 -17.42 7.23
CA LEU A 94 -1.11 -18.49 7.34
C LEU A 94 -0.46 -18.52 8.72
N ALA A 95 -0.11 -17.35 9.27
CA ALA A 95 0.39 -17.24 10.64
C ALA A 95 -0.62 -17.78 11.65
N ARG A 96 -1.90 -17.36 11.55
CA ARG A 96 -2.95 -17.84 12.44
C ARG A 96 -3.14 -19.35 12.39
N ILE A 97 -3.18 -19.93 11.18
CA ILE A 97 -3.28 -21.40 11.00
C ILE A 97 -2.11 -22.10 11.68
N THR A 98 -0.89 -21.60 11.47
CA THR A 98 0.32 -22.18 12.07
C THR A 98 0.33 -22.07 13.60
N LEU A 99 -0.13 -20.96 14.16
CA LEU A 99 -0.17 -20.72 15.60
C LEU A 99 -1.24 -21.56 16.32
N HIS A 100 -2.30 -21.94 15.62
CA HIS A 100 -3.32 -22.86 16.15
C HIS A 100 -2.85 -24.32 16.24
N GLU A 101 -1.81 -24.68 15.47
CA GLU A 101 -1.32 -26.06 15.48
C GLU A 101 -0.53 -26.35 16.76
N LYS A 102 -0.71 -27.57 17.30
CA LYS A 102 0.01 -28.03 18.50
C LYS A 102 1.51 -28.15 18.21
N GLU A 103 2.31 -27.84 19.23
CA GLU A 103 3.77 -27.98 19.13
C GLU A 103 4.17 -29.40 18.73
N GLY A 104 5.08 -29.53 17.77
CA GLY A 104 5.56 -30.81 17.32
C GLY A 104 6.11 -30.83 15.89
N LYS A 105 6.30 -32.01 15.36
CA LYS A 105 6.81 -32.19 13.99
C LYS A 105 5.87 -31.60 12.94
N ARG A 106 4.54 -31.64 13.17
CA ARG A 106 3.53 -31.10 12.26
C ARG A 106 3.65 -29.55 12.14
N LYS A 107 3.76 -28.83 13.25
CA LYS A 107 3.93 -27.37 13.25
C LYS A 107 5.21 -26.98 12.51
N ARG A 108 6.32 -27.67 12.78
CA ARG A 108 7.62 -27.45 12.09
C ARG A 108 7.51 -27.65 10.58
N LEU A 109 6.89 -28.74 10.16
CA LEU A 109 6.65 -29.02 8.75
C LEU A 109 5.75 -27.95 8.10
N LEU A 110 4.70 -27.53 8.80
CA LEU A 110 3.79 -26.48 8.33
C LEU A 110 4.50 -25.14 8.13
N ILE A 111 5.40 -24.77 9.04
CA ILE A 111 6.23 -23.56 8.88
C ILE A 111 7.08 -23.66 7.62
N LEU A 112 7.77 -24.78 7.41
CA LEU A 112 8.62 -25.00 6.23
C LEU A 112 7.83 -24.96 4.91
N ILE A 113 6.61 -25.48 4.88
CA ILE A 113 5.74 -25.46 3.70
C ILE A 113 5.17 -24.04 3.48
N ASN A 114 4.77 -23.38 4.56
CA ASN A 114 4.17 -22.05 4.45
C ASN A 114 5.17 -20.96 4.06
N LEU A 115 6.47 -21.11 4.33
CA LEU A 115 7.48 -20.12 3.93
C LEU A 115 7.53 -19.90 2.41
N PRO A 116 7.75 -20.94 1.56
CA PRO A 116 7.72 -20.73 0.12
C PRO A 116 6.33 -20.33 -0.39
N ILE A 117 5.25 -20.89 0.17
CA ILE A 117 3.89 -20.46 -0.20
C ILE A 117 3.73 -18.97 0.08
N CYS A 118 4.07 -18.52 1.28
CA CYS A 118 3.98 -17.13 1.66
C CYS A 118 4.85 -16.24 0.76
N TYR A 119 6.05 -16.67 0.41
CA TYR A 119 6.96 -15.94 -0.45
C TYR A 119 6.39 -15.73 -1.87
N PHE A 120 5.91 -16.79 -2.53
CA PHE A 120 5.34 -16.67 -3.87
C PHE A 120 3.99 -15.94 -3.90
N PHE A 121 3.20 -16.07 -2.84
CA PHE A 121 1.90 -15.39 -2.77
C PHE A 121 2.00 -13.92 -2.36
N THR A 122 2.92 -13.58 -1.45
CA THR A 122 2.91 -12.27 -0.77
C THR A 122 4.24 -11.50 -0.87
N GLY A 123 5.31 -12.11 -1.33
CA GLY A 123 6.64 -11.51 -1.37
C GLY A 123 7.14 -11.20 0.05
N ILE A 124 7.22 -9.91 0.38
CA ILE A 124 7.70 -9.41 1.68
C ILE A 124 6.95 -9.98 2.89
N GLY A 125 5.72 -10.44 2.72
CA GLY A 125 4.92 -11.05 3.78
C GLY A 125 5.56 -12.30 4.38
N CYS A 126 6.46 -13.00 3.65
CA CYS A 126 7.14 -14.16 4.19
C CYS A 126 8.08 -13.80 5.36
N TYR A 127 8.71 -12.64 5.35
CA TYR A 127 9.53 -12.14 6.46
C TYR A 127 8.66 -11.81 7.67
N LEU A 128 7.53 -11.11 7.42
CA LEU A 128 6.55 -10.83 8.48
C LEU A 128 6.02 -12.12 9.09
N TYR A 129 5.69 -13.13 8.27
CA TYR A 129 5.26 -14.44 8.74
C TYR A 129 6.30 -15.07 9.68
N LEU A 130 7.57 -15.13 9.27
CA LEU A 130 8.65 -15.71 10.08
C LEU A 130 8.80 -14.98 11.42
N ILE A 131 8.73 -13.65 11.40
CA ILE A 131 8.84 -12.82 12.61
C ILE A 131 7.64 -13.06 13.55
N LEU A 132 6.41 -13.18 13.02
CA LEU A 132 5.23 -13.47 13.84
C LEU A 132 5.35 -14.85 14.54
N ILE A 133 5.91 -15.86 13.86
CA ILE A 133 6.20 -17.15 14.47
C ILE A 133 7.27 -17.03 15.55
N PHE A 134 8.30 -16.22 15.33
CA PHE A 134 9.34 -15.96 16.33
C PHE A 134 8.79 -15.24 17.58
N LEU A 135 7.91 -14.27 17.39
CA LEU A 135 7.22 -13.58 18.50
C LEU A 135 6.35 -14.54 19.30
N ASP A 136 5.68 -15.52 18.64
CA ASP A 136 4.91 -16.54 19.35
C ASP A 136 5.78 -17.35 20.32
N GLU A 137 6.99 -17.71 19.92
CA GLU A 137 7.91 -18.40 20.82
C GLU A 137 8.33 -17.56 22.03
N ILE A 138 8.65 -16.30 21.78
CA ILE A 138 9.04 -15.38 22.87
C ILE A 138 7.88 -15.23 23.86
N PHE A 139 6.67 -14.97 23.39
CA PHE A 139 5.52 -14.71 24.26
C PHE A 139 4.97 -15.98 24.93
N SER A 140 5.00 -17.10 24.24
CA SER A 140 4.54 -18.40 24.76
C SER A 140 5.60 -19.13 25.59
N LYS A 141 6.83 -18.61 25.71
CA LYS A 141 7.98 -19.24 26.40
C LYS A 141 8.26 -20.68 25.94
N LYS A 142 7.97 -20.97 24.68
CA LYS A 142 8.19 -22.28 24.07
C LYS A 142 9.56 -22.32 23.43
N LYS A 143 10.31 -23.41 23.62
CA LYS A 143 11.63 -23.57 23.02
C LYS A 143 11.53 -24.41 21.75
N HIS A 144 11.77 -23.81 20.61
CA HIS A 144 12.07 -24.57 19.40
C HIS A 144 13.56 -24.96 19.37
N SER A 145 13.84 -25.96 18.58
CA SER A 145 15.24 -26.35 18.35
C SER A 145 15.95 -25.23 17.59
N PHE A 146 17.08 -24.76 18.06
CA PHE A 146 17.94 -23.77 17.38
C PHE A 146 18.19 -24.16 15.91
N LEU A 147 18.34 -25.48 15.66
CA LEU A 147 18.50 -26.02 14.32
C LEU A 147 17.29 -25.74 13.41
N ALA A 148 16.06 -25.75 13.94
CA ALA A 148 14.87 -25.42 13.16
C ALA A 148 14.87 -23.95 12.74
N TRP A 149 15.30 -23.02 13.60
CA TRP A 149 15.43 -21.60 13.28
C TRP A 149 16.47 -21.34 12.21
N ILE A 150 17.63 -22.00 12.28
CA ILE A 150 18.65 -21.94 11.21
C ILE A 150 18.04 -22.39 9.88
N LEU A 151 17.27 -23.47 9.88
CA LEU A 151 16.63 -23.96 8.66
C LEU A 151 15.58 -22.97 8.11
N TYR A 152 14.73 -22.38 8.96
CA TYR A 152 13.72 -21.39 8.52
C TYR A 152 14.36 -20.14 7.94
N THR A 153 15.38 -19.57 8.61
CA THR A 153 16.11 -18.41 8.12
C THR A 153 16.85 -18.72 6.82
N LEU A 154 17.46 -19.90 6.72
CA LEU A 154 18.16 -20.34 5.51
C LEU A 154 17.19 -20.45 4.33
N VAL A 155 16.01 -21.06 4.51
CA VAL A 155 14.98 -21.13 3.47
C VAL A 155 14.52 -19.74 3.06
N THR A 156 14.28 -18.85 4.02
CA THR A 156 13.81 -17.49 3.76
C THR A 156 14.82 -16.64 2.97
N ILE A 157 16.12 -16.85 3.17
CA ILE A 157 17.19 -16.17 2.43
C ILE A 157 17.42 -16.83 1.07
N LEU A 158 17.34 -18.17 1.01
CA LEU A 158 17.61 -18.92 -0.21
C LEU A 158 16.55 -18.68 -1.30
N LEU A 159 15.28 -18.49 -0.91
CA LEU A 159 14.18 -18.26 -1.86
C LEU A 159 14.40 -17.03 -2.76
N PRO A 160 14.68 -15.81 -2.25
CA PRO A 160 14.96 -14.66 -3.10
C PRO A 160 16.17 -14.86 -4.01
N ILE A 161 17.23 -15.49 -3.50
CA ILE A 161 18.44 -15.77 -4.27
C ILE A 161 18.12 -16.71 -5.44
N LEU A 162 17.40 -17.80 -5.19
CA LEU A 162 17.03 -18.75 -6.23
C LEU A 162 16.11 -18.13 -7.28
N THR A 163 15.15 -17.30 -6.87
CA THR A 163 14.23 -16.64 -7.80
C THR A 163 14.94 -15.59 -8.65
N TYR A 164 15.86 -14.82 -8.07
CA TYR A 164 16.69 -13.87 -8.79
C TYR A 164 17.45 -14.54 -9.95
N TYR A 165 18.13 -15.67 -9.69
CA TYR A 165 18.88 -16.37 -10.74
C TYR A 165 18.01 -17.13 -11.73
N LYS A 166 16.79 -17.55 -11.35
CA LYS A 166 15.95 -18.40 -12.20
C LYS A 166 15.01 -17.62 -13.11
N PHE A 167 14.49 -16.47 -12.67
CA PHE A 167 13.41 -15.78 -13.35
C PHE A 167 13.79 -14.45 -13.98
N ASP A 168 15.10 -14.11 -13.99
CA ASP A 168 15.63 -12.86 -14.58
C ASP A 168 14.88 -11.59 -14.08
N ILE A 169 14.55 -11.58 -12.80
CA ILE A 169 13.87 -10.48 -12.13
C ILE A 169 14.86 -9.56 -11.42
N ASN A 170 14.51 -8.30 -11.23
CA ASN A 170 15.35 -7.36 -10.51
C ASN A 170 15.55 -7.79 -9.05
N GLU A 171 16.71 -7.45 -8.48
CA GLU A 171 17.06 -7.78 -7.09
C GLU A 171 15.98 -7.30 -6.11
N THR A 172 15.50 -6.08 -6.27
CA THR A 172 14.42 -5.51 -5.43
C THR A 172 13.14 -6.33 -5.52
N GLN A 173 12.75 -6.78 -6.70
CA GLN A 173 11.58 -7.63 -6.90
C GLN A 173 11.76 -9.01 -6.27
N ALA A 174 12.96 -9.59 -6.33
CA ALA A 174 13.24 -10.87 -5.69
C ALA A 174 13.11 -10.78 -4.15
N TRP A 175 13.58 -9.70 -3.53
CA TRP A 175 13.54 -9.55 -2.07
C TRP A 175 12.20 -9.07 -1.53
N ILE A 176 11.53 -8.14 -2.22
CA ILE A 176 10.32 -7.48 -1.74
C ILE A 176 9.06 -8.10 -2.35
N GLY A 177 9.16 -8.54 -3.60
CA GLY A 177 8.05 -9.09 -4.39
C GLY A 177 7.32 -8.02 -5.20
N ILE A 178 6.63 -8.48 -6.23
CA ILE A 178 5.90 -7.62 -7.18
C ILE A 178 4.67 -6.96 -6.54
N ALA A 179 4.06 -7.57 -5.53
CA ALA A 179 2.89 -7.01 -4.85
C ALA A 179 3.13 -5.61 -4.28
N CYS A 180 4.39 -5.28 -4.10
CA CYS A 180 4.86 -3.98 -3.73
C CYS A 180 5.56 -3.37 -4.95
N PHE A 181 4.84 -2.97 -6.01
CA PHE A 181 5.37 -2.05 -7.01
C PHE A 181 5.72 -0.75 -6.30
N ILE A 182 6.93 -0.72 -5.76
CA ILE A 182 7.34 0.35 -4.86
C ILE A 182 8.17 1.28 -5.70
N THR A 183 7.57 2.42 -6.03
CA THR A 183 8.36 3.61 -6.32
C THR A 183 9.24 3.91 -5.11
N GLN A 184 10.41 4.48 -5.28
CA GLN A 184 11.32 4.79 -4.16
C GLN A 184 10.60 5.54 -3.04
N ASP A 185 9.58 6.34 -3.37
CA ASP A 185 8.75 7.10 -2.43
C ASP A 185 7.93 6.23 -1.46
N LEU A 186 7.62 4.99 -1.83
CA LEU A 186 6.83 4.06 -1.00
C LEU A 186 7.69 3.17 -0.10
N LEU A 187 9.00 3.07 -0.30
CA LEU A 187 9.88 2.25 0.52
C LEU A 187 9.86 2.67 1.99
N HIS A 188 9.93 3.96 2.25
CA HIS A 188 9.89 4.49 3.63
C HIS A 188 8.52 4.24 4.31
N PRO A 189 7.37 4.58 3.71
CA PRO A 189 6.06 4.24 4.25
C PRO A 189 5.85 2.74 4.48
N LEU A 190 6.33 1.88 3.56
CA LEU A 190 6.27 0.43 3.74
C LEU A 190 7.08 -0.03 4.96
N GLY A 191 8.27 0.52 5.16
CA GLY A 191 9.09 0.28 6.35
C GLY A 191 8.33 0.63 7.64
N ILE A 192 7.59 1.72 7.66
CA ILE A 192 6.73 2.13 8.78
C ILE A 192 5.62 1.09 9.02
N VAL A 193 4.97 0.61 7.96
CA VAL A 193 3.93 -0.43 8.08
C VAL A 193 4.51 -1.69 8.72
N ILE A 194 5.59 -2.23 8.19
CA ILE A 194 6.23 -3.43 8.75
C ILE A 194 6.66 -3.21 10.20
N ALA A 195 7.34 -2.09 10.47
CA ALA A 195 7.76 -1.75 11.83
C ALA A 195 6.57 -1.69 12.80
N SER A 196 5.43 -1.16 12.37
CA SER A 196 4.22 -1.06 13.20
C SER A 196 3.64 -2.44 13.57
N PHE A 197 3.66 -3.40 12.64
CA PHE A 197 3.27 -4.79 12.91
C PHE A 197 4.20 -5.49 13.90
N LEU A 198 5.47 -5.08 13.97
CA LEU A 198 6.45 -5.64 14.90
C LEU A 198 6.41 -4.94 16.26
N MET A 199 6.31 -3.62 16.25
CA MET A 199 6.36 -2.83 17.47
C MET A 199 5.10 -2.97 18.32
N SER A 200 3.92 -3.12 17.71
CA SER A 200 2.67 -3.17 18.48
C SER A 200 2.59 -4.36 19.46
N PRO A 201 2.98 -5.62 19.12
CA PRO A 201 2.97 -6.72 20.08
C PRO A 201 4.08 -6.59 21.14
N LEU A 202 5.22 -5.98 20.79
CA LEU A 202 6.29 -5.70 21.77
C LEU A 202 5.83 -4.65 22.79
N LEU A 203 5.16 -3.59 22.34
CA LEU A 203 4.56 -2.59 23.23
C LEU A 203 3.45 -3.20 24.10
N ALA A 204 2.59 -4.05 23.50
CA ALA A 204 1.56 -4.78 24.23
C ALA A 204 2.17 -5.64 25.35
N TYR A 205 3.23 -6.37 25.04
CA TYR A 205 3.95 -7.20 26.02
C TYR A 205 4.64 -6.36 27.11
N GLY A 206 5.38 -5.30 26.73
CA GLY A 206 6.08 -4.45 27.68
C GLY A 206 5.14 -3.70 28.64
N THR A 207 3.93 -3.35 28.17
CA THR A 207 2.94 -2.63 28.99
C THR A 207 1.94 -3.55 29.70
N TYR A 208 1.98 -4.86 29.45
CA TYR A 208 1.01 -5.83 29.95
C TYR A 208 0.75 -5.72 31.45
N HIS A 209 1.79 -5.69 32.28
CA HIS A 209 1.67 -5.59 33.73
C HIS A 209 1.05 -4.28 34.21
N LEU A 210 1.35 -3.17 33.50
CA LEU A 210 0.74 -1.87 33.78
C LEU A 210 -0.75 -1.87 33.44
N LEU A 211 -1.10 -2.44 32.30
CA LEU A 211 -2.48 -2.48 31.80
C LEU A 211 -3.37 -3.40 32.66
N GLN A 212 -2.83 -4.44 33.25
CA GLN A 212 -3.59 -5.30 34.18
C GLN A 212 -4.08 -4.55 35.41
N ARG A 213 -3.37 -3.51 35.86
CA ARG A 213 -3.72 -2.68 37.01
C ARG A 213 -4.81 -1.64 36.67
N LEU A 214 -5.13 -1.43 35.39
CA LEU A 214 -6.13 -0.47 34.96
C LEU A 214 -7.54 -1.06 35.09
N THR A 215 -8.48 -0.23 35.53
CA THR A 215 -9.91 -0.57 35.51
C THR A 215 -10.43 -0.59 34.06
N ASP A 216 -11.52 -1.29 33.80
CA ASP A 216 -12.10 -1.40 32.46
C ASP A 216 -12.50 -0.04 31.89
N LYS A 217 -12.97 0.90 32.73
CA LYS A 217 -13.24 2.28 32.30
C LYS A 217 -12.00 3.01 31.80
N LYS A 218 -10.84 2.82 32.46
CA LYS A 218 -9.58 3.43 32.03
C LYS A 218 -9.04 2.79 30.75
N ARG A 219 -9.21 1.47 30.57
CA ARG A 219 -8.85 0.78 29.32
C ARG A 219 -9.70 1.27 28.16
N PHE A 220 -11.02 1.43 28.37
CA PHE A 220 -11.91 1.99 27.37
C PHE A 220 -11.50 3.41 26.96
N ALA A 221 -11.21 4.27 27.96
CA ALA A 221 -10.72 5.63 27.70
C ALA A 221 -9.40 5.63 26.93
N LEU A 222 -8.47 4.70 27.21
CA LEU A 222 -7.22 4.54 26.49
C LEU A 222 -7.47 4.14 25.02
N ASN A 223 -8.37 3.17 24.76
CA ASN A 223 -8.73 2.77 23.42
C ASN A 223 -9.36 3.92 22.62
N LEU A 224 -10.21 4.71 23.25
CA LEU A 224 -10.80 5.89 22.64
C LEU A 224 -9.73 6.94 22.28
N LEU A 225 -8.79 7.18 23.19
CA LEU A 225 -7.68 8.10 22.97
C LEU A 225 -6.78 7.63 21.84
N MET A 226 -6.45 6.34 21.76
CA MET A 226 -5.69 5.76 20.64
C MET A 226 -6.43 5.92 19.30
N ALA A 227 -7.76 5.70 19.29
CA ALA A 227 -8.57 5.90 18.09
C ALA A 227 -8.59 7.38 17.65
N PHE A 228 -8.77 8.32 18.57
CA PHE A 228 -8.69 9.76 18.27
C PHE A 228 -7.32 10.16 17.72
N PHE A 229 -6.26 9.65 18.32
CA PHE A 229 -4.89 9.92 17.87
C PHE A 229 -4.64 9.36 16.46
N ALA A 230 -5.11 8.12 16.20
CA ALA A 230 -5.04 7.50 14.88
C ALA A 230 -5.77 8.34 13.81
N ILE A 231 -7.00 8.76 14.11
CA ILE A 231 -7.79 9.63 13.23
C ILE A 231 -7.07 10.97 13.00
N GLY A 232 -6.52 11.58 14.06
CA GLY A 232 -5.77 12.83 13.98
C GLY A 232 -4.55 12.72 13.05
N ILE A 233 -3.78 11.63 13.13
CA ILE A 233 -2.65 11.36 12.23
C ILE A 233 -3.14 11.25 10.78
N ILE A 234 -4.18 10.47 10.53
CA ILE A 234 -4.72 10.29 9.17
C ILE A 234 -5.19 11.63 8.60
N LEU A 235 -5.98 12.40 9.35
CA LEU A 235 -6.49 13.69 8.90
C LEU A 235 -5.39 14.71 8.64
N SER A 236 -4.29 14.69 9.42
CA SER A 236 -3.15 15.60 9.22
C SER A 236 -2.36 15.34 7.93
N GLN A 237 -2.51 14.14 7.35
CA GLN A 237 -1.78 13.72 6.15
C GLN A 237 -2.64 13.75 4.87
N LEU A 238 -3.92 14.10 4.98
CA LEU A 238 -4.78 14.22 3.81
C LEU A 238 -4.28 15.38 2.92
N LYS A 239 -3.73 15.03 1.76
CA LYS A 239 -3.31 15.98 0.74
C LYS A 239 -4.47 16.27 -0.20
N ASN A 240 -5.15 17.37 0.00
CA ASN A 240 -6.27 17.79 -0.85
C ASN A 240 -5.83 18.17 -2.28
N GLU A 241 -4.54 18.39 -2.52
CA GLU A 241 -4.03 18.81 -3.83
C GLU A 241 -4.06 17.69 -4.86
N ASP A 242 -3.66 16.47 -4.46
CA ASP A 242 -3.65 15.30 -5.34
C ASP A 242 -5.09 14.94 -5.75
N GLU A 243 -6.03 14.93 -4.79
CA GLU A 243 -7.45 14.68 -5.07
C GLU A 243 -8.02 15.71 -6.05
N ARG A 244 -7.65 16.98 -5.89
CA ARG A 244 -8.08 18.05 -6.79
C ARG A 244 -7.52 17.91 -8.20
N LEU A 245 -6.28 17.43 -8.33
CA LEU A 245 -5.67 17.13 -9.62
C LEU A 245 -6.47 16.04 -10.35
N TYR A 246 -6.83 14.97 -9.66
CA TYR A 246 -7.66 13.89 -10.23
C TYR A 246 -9.06 14.37 -10.61
N GLN A 247 -9.69 15.20 -9.78
CA GLN A 247 -11.00 15.78 -10.11
C GLN A 247 -10.93 16.64 -11.35
N LEU A 248 -9.90 17.50 -11.45
CA LEU A 248 -9.70 18.34 -12.62
C LEU A 248 -9.42 17.51 -13.88
N HIS A 249 -8.57 16.49 -13.76
CA HIS A 249 -8.31 15.53 -14.84
C HIS A 249 -9.61 14.85 -15.32
N TYR A 250 -10.45 14.37 -14.39
CA TYR A 250 -11.75 13.80 -14.72
C TYR A 250 -12.65 14.78 -15.47
N LEU A 251 -12.71 16.04 -15.06
CA LEU A 251 -13.52 17.06 -15.74
C LEU A 251 -13.01 17.34 -17.17
N ILE A 252 -11.69 17.38 -17.36
CA ILE A 252 -11.06 17.60 -18.67
C ILE A 252 -11.32 16.41 -19.61
N THR A 253 -11.10 15.19 -19.16
CA THR A 253 -11.29 13.98 -19.97
C THR A 253 -12.75 13.72 -20.34
N HIS A 254 -13.71 14.27 -19.56
CA HIS A 254 -15.14 14.20 -19.86
C HIS A 254 -15.67 15.48 -20.52
N GLU A 255 -14.79 16.34 -21.03
CA GLU A 255 -15.14 17.57 -21.76
C GLU A 255 -16.02 18.55 -20.97
N LYS A 256 -15.95 18.50 -19.62
CA LYS A 256 -16.73 19.38 -18.73
C LYS A 256 -15.99 20.70 -18.48
N TRP A 257 -15.75 21.46 -19.54
CA TRP A 257 -14.88 22.63 -19.53
C TRP A 257 -15.31 23.73 -18.55
N ASP A 258 -16.61 24.06 -18.49
CA ASP A 258 -17.14 25.11 -17.59
C ASP A 258 -17.03 24.70 -16.12
N GLU A 259 -17.26 23.41 -15.81
CA GLU A 259 -17.10 22.89 -14.47
C GLU A 259 -15.62 22.93 -14.05
N ALA A 260 -14.69 22.60 -14.96
CA ALA A 260 -13.26 22.65 -14.72
C ALA A 260 -12.78 24.09 -14.41
N ILE A 261 -13.22 25.08 -15.19
CA ILE A 261 -12.90 26.50 -14.95
C ILE A 261 -13.45 26.96 -13.60
N THR A 262 -14.73 26.66 -13.32
CA THR A 262 -15.37 27.00 -12.06
C THR A 262 -14.68 26.35 -10.86
N PHE A 263 -14.23 25.10 -11.02
CA PHE A 263 -13.47 24.38 -10.01
C PHE A 263 -12.16 25.06 -9.65
N MET A 264 -11.42 25.54 -10.67
CA MET A 264 -10.15 26.26 -10.47
C MET A 264 -10.35 27.67 -9.88
N GLN A 265 -11.46 28.35 -10.20
CA GLN A 265 -11.77 29.67 -9.63
C GLN A 265 -12.03 29.61 -8.13
N LYS A 266 -12.69 28.55 -7.64
CA LYS A 266 -13.01 28.39 -6.20
C LYS A 266 -11.78 28.28 -5.31
N LYS A 267 -10.72 27.61 -5.78
CA LYS A 267 -9.47 27.44 -5.04
C LYS A 267 -8.31 27.36 -6.04
N PRO A 268 -7.69 28.48 -6.42
CA PRO A 268 -6.54 28.47 -7.30
C PRO A 268 -5.37 27.68 -6.65
N VAL A 269 -4.74 26.82 -7.42
CA VAL A 269 -3.60 26.01 -6.99
C VAL A 269 -2.41 26.29 -7.90
N GLN A 270 -1.24 26.39 -7.30
CA GLN A 270 0.02 26.63 -7.99
C GLN A 270 0.69 25.28 -8.35
N ASN A 271 0.10 24.60 -9.33
CA ASN A 271 0.63 23.33 -9.84
C ASN A 271 0.67 23.38 -11.38
N VAL A 272 1.79 22.90 -11.96
CA VAL A 272 2.05 22.94 -13.41
C VAL A 272 0.94 22.25 -14.20
N LEU A 273 0.55 21.04 -13.80
CA LEU A 273 -0.47 20.27 -14.50
C LEU A 273 -1.86 20.89 -14.39
N MET A 274 -2.22 21.40 -13.22
CA MET A 274 -3.49 22.11 -13.05
C MET A 274 -3.55 23.39 -13.89
N SER A 275 -2.43 24.09 -14.02
CA SER A 275 -2.30 25.24 -14.92
C SER A 275 -2.54 24.82 -16.38
N SER A 276 -1.93 23.73 -16.83
CA SER A 276 -2.09 23.19 -18.18
C SER A 276 -3.54 22.78 -18.45
N TYR A 277 -4.17 22.05 -17.54
CA TYR A 277 -5.58 21.67 -17.67
C TYR A 277 -6.53 22.87 -17.68
N THR A 278 -6.23 23.91 -16.88
CA THR A 278 -6.99 25.15 -16.90
C THR A 278 -6.85 25.84 -18.27
N SER A 279 -5.65 25.87 -18.82
CA SER A 279 -5.40 26.45 -20.16
C SER A 279 -6.13 25.68 -21.27
N ILE A 280 -6.18 24.34 -21.19
CA ILE A 280 -6.95 23.49 -22.12
C ILE A 280 -8.45 23.85 -22.04
N ALA A 281 -9.01 23.90 -20.83
CA ALA A 281 -10.42 24.24 -20.64
C ALA A 281 -10.75 25.65 -21.19
N LEU A 282 -9.88 26.64 -20.94
CA LEU A 282 -10.02 27.97 -21.48
C LEU A 282 -9.92 28.03 -23.02
N LEU A 283 -9.06 27.16 -23.61
CA LEU A 283 -8.91 27.05 -25.06
C LEU A 283 -10.22 26.58 -25.70
N HIS A 284 -10.77 25.44 -25.20
CA HIS A 284 -12.02 24.87 -25.69
C HIS A 284 -13.23 25.84 -25.52
N GLN A 285 -13.21 26.68 -24.49
CA GLN A 285 -14.23 27.71 -24.26
C GLN A 285 -13.97 29.02 -25.01
N GLN A 286 -12.92 29.08 -25.84
CA GLN A 286 -12.49 30.26 -26.57
C GLN A 286 -12.22 31.49 -25.65
N ARG A 287 -11.86 31.26 -24.41
CA ARG A 287 -11.60 32.28 -23.38
C ARG A 287 -10.10 32.45 -23.11
N LEU A 288 -9.23 31.60 -23.70
CA LEU A 288 -7.80 31.55 -23.41
C LEU A 288 -7.13 32.94 -23.57
N SER A 289 -7.38 33.65 -24.67
CA SER A 289 -6.75 34.94 -24.96
C SER A 289 -7.15 36.05 -23.99
N LYS A 290 -8.31 35.92 -23.33
CA LYS A 290 -8.84 36.97 -22.43
C LYS A 290 -8.50 36.68 -20.96
N GLU A 291 -8.44 35.39 -20.56
CA GLU A 291 -8.43 35.01 -19.17
C GLU A 291 -7.16 34.20 -18.75
N LEU A 292 -6.28 33.83 -19.68
CA LEU A 292 -5.09 33.06 -19.40
C LEU A 292 -4.30 33.57 -18.19
N PHE A 293 -4.03 34.90 -18.17
CA PHE A 293 -3.23 35.53 -17.12
C PHE A 293 -4.00 35.78 -15.81
N SER A 294 -5.29 35.47 -15.77
CA SER A 294 -6.06 35.46 -14.52
C SER A 294 -5.83 34.25 -13.67
N TYR A 295 -5.19 33.21 -14.23
CA TYR A 295 -4.84 31.97 -13.56
C TYR A 295 -3.32 31.85 -13.43
N PHE A 296 -2.87 31.02 -12.49
CA PHE A 296 -1.45 30.74 -12.30
C PHE A 296 -0.84 30.14 -13.57
N GLN A 297 0.26 30.71 -14.02
CA GLN A 297 1.01 30.26 -15.19
C GLN A 297 2.42 29.86 -14.76
N VAL A 298 2.94 28.75 -15.31
CA VAL A 298 4.30 28.26 -15.05
C VAL A 298 5.22 28.66 -16.18
N ALA A 299 6.36 29.24 -15.82
CA ALA A 299 7.33 29.73 -16.80
C ALA A 299 8.27 28.65 -17.37
N HIS A 300 8.34 27.45 -16.77
CA HIS A 300 9.30 26.41 -17.13
C HIS A 300 8.63 25.12 -17.58
N VAL A 301 8.87 24.73 -18.82
CA VAL A 301 8.36 23.49 -19.44
C VAL A 301 9.11 22.24 -18.92
N ASN A 302 10.30 22.41 -18.32
CA ASN A 302 11.15 21.30 -17.90
C ASN A 302 10.62 20.53 -16.67
N GLU A 303 9.60 21.04 -15.99
CA GLU A 303 8.98 20.38 -14.82
C GLU A 303 7.98 19.29 -15.20
N PHE A 304 7.67 19.10 -16.49
CA PHE A 304 6.80 18.03 -16.96
C PHE A 304 7.45 16.64 -16.92
N TRP A 305 8.77 16.55 -16.79
CA TRP A 305 9.48 15.28 -16.73
C TRP A 305 9.72 14.89 -15.27
N SER A 306 9.01 13.89 -14.81
CA SER A 306 9.11 13.38 -13.46
C SER A 306 9.37 11.88 -13.46
N SER A 307 10.03 11.38 -12.43
CA SER A 307 10.12 9.94 -12.15
C SER A 307 8.79 9.32 -11.70
N ASN A 308 7.73 10.13 -11.54
CA ASN A 308 6.42 9.68 -11.13
C ASN A 308 5.59 9.27 -12.36
N HIS A 309 5.24 7.99 -12.47
CA HIS A 309 4.45 7.42 -13.57
C HIS A 309 3.12 8.13 -13.79
N LEU A 310 2.41 8.49 -12.69
CA LEU A 310 1.16 9.21 -12.77
C LEU A 310 1.33 10.57 -13.43
N LEU A 311 2.37 11.32 -13.03
CA LEU A 311 2.64 12.64 -13.58
C LEU A 311 2.95 12.55 -15.08
N ASN A 312 3.70 11.53 -15.50
CA ASN A 312 4.01 11.27 -16.91
C ASN A 312 2.74 10.90 -17.71
N TYR A 313 1.83 10.12 -17.12
CA TYR A 313 0.54 9.81 -17.75
C TYR A 313 -0.31 11.08 -17.95
N LEU A 314 -0.45 11.90 -16.92
CA LEU A 314 -1.20 13.15 -16.98
C LEU A 314 -0.58 14.14 -17.98
N THR A 315 0.74 14.14 -18.10
CA THR A 315 1.48 14.93 -19.09
C THR A 315 1.23 14.42 -20.50
N ALA A 316 1.24 13.09 -20.72
CA ALA A 316 0.92 12.51 -22.01
C ALA A 316 -0.51 12.86 -22.45
N GLU A 317 -1.47 12.77 -21.53
CA GLU A 317 -2.85 13.18 -21.76
C GLU A 317 -2.97 14.67 -22.10
N THR A 318 -2.22 15.52 -21.39
CA THR A 318 -2.16 16.96 -21.70
C THR A 318 -1.67 17.22 -23.12
N TYR A 319 -0.61 16.55 -23.55
CA TYR A 319 -0.11 16.65 -24.93
C TYR A 319 -1.12 16.14 -25.95
N PHE A 320 -1.83 15.07 -25.63
CA PHE A 320 -2.88 14.54 -26.49
C PHE A 320 -4.02 15.55 -26.69
N GLN A 321 -4.50 16.17 -25.61
CA GLN A 321 -5.55 17.20 -25.66
C GLN A 321 -5.12 18.48 -26.39
N LEU A 322 -3.82 18.73 -26.49
CA LEU A 322 -3.25 19.84 -27.27
C LEU A 322 -2.94 19.50 -28.74
N ASP A 323 -3.37 18.35 -29.22
CA ASP A 323 -3.04 17.80 -30.55
C ASP A 323 -1.54 17.62 -30.80
N MET A 324 -0.72 17.60 -29.73
CA MET A 324 0.72 17.36 -29.79
C MET A 324 1.00 15.85 -29.81
N LEU A 325 0.50 15.14 -30.85
CA LEU A 325 0.49 13.68 -30.93
C LEU A 325 1.87 13.05 -30.78
N TYR A 326 2.92 13.68 -31.35
CA TYR A 326 4.28 13.16 -31.20
C TYR A 326 4.75 13.20 -29.74
N ALA A 327 4.56 14.31 -29.06
CA ALA A 327 4.96 14.47 -27.65
C ALA A 327 4.14 13.54 -26.75
N ALA A 328 2.84 13.38 -27.01
CA ALA A 328 1.99 12.41 -26.33
C ALA A 328 2.50 10.98 -26.50
N THR A 329 2.82 10.57 -27.75
CA THR A 329 3.34 9.23 -28.05
C THR A 329 4.66 8.96 -27.35
N VAL A 330 5.59 9.93 -27.33
CA VAL A 330 6.87 9.81 -26.62
C VAL A 330 6.63 9.61 -25.12
N SER A 331 5.72 10.38 -24.52
CA SER A 331 5.40 10.27 -23.09
C SER A 331 4.75 8.93 -22.75
N TYR A 332 3.84 8.41 -23.58
CA TYR A 332 3.24 7.08 -23.41
C TYR A 332 4.25 5.94 -23.59
N THR A 333 5.20 6.07 -24.53
CA THR A 333 6.23 5.05 -24.72
C THR A 333 7.21 5.02 -23.56
N HIS A 334 7.54 6.17 -22.97
CA HIS A 334 8.33 6.23 -21.73
C HIS A 334 7.64 5.56 -20.55
N LEU A 335 6.32 5.72 -20.41
CA LEU A 335 5.56 5.00 -19.39
C LEU A 335 5.68 3.48 -19.57
N ARG A 336 5.51 2.99 -20.80
CA ARG A 336 5.58 1.56 -21.12
C ARG A 336 6.98 0.96 -20.97
N ALA A 337 8.03 1.74 -21.14
CA ALA A 337 9.41 1.28 -20.99
C ALA A 337 9.84 1.12 -19.51
N HIS A 338 9.06 1.65 -18.59
CA HIS A 338 9.28 1.56 -17.13
C HIS A 338 8.30 0.61 -16.42
N GLU A 339 7.31 0.05 -17.13
CA GLU A 339 6.50 -1.09 -16.71
C GLU A 339 7.23 -2.42 -16.92
#